data_b1b16fbd55be27b00668ebbab3adfd6b
#
_entry.id   b1b16fbd55be27b00668ebbab3adfd6b
#
_cell.length_a   1.000
_cell.length_b   1.000
_cell.length_c   1.000
_cell.angle_alpha   90.00
_cell.angle_beta   90.00
_cell.angle_gamma   90.00
#
_symmetry.space_group_name_H-M   'P 1'
#
loop_
_entity.id
_entity.type
_entity.pdbx_description
1 polymer ?
#
loop_
_entity_poly.entity_id
_entity_poly.type
_entity_poly.pdbx_seq_one_letter_code
_entity_poly.pdbx_strand_id
1 'polypeptide(L)'
;MPLIWLTVDKDELKNQRNDFEDACLNRLKATLPEGASVTILADRGFGDVKLFEFLESLGFRYVIRIRGNIHVRAADGETRLAADWVGKGGRARKLRDAELTAAHRQVGALVCVKARGMKEAWHLAASDGALPASEIVALYAKRWTIEPSFRDTKDLRFGMGLSELRIGDPQRRDRLLLLNALAIVLLTTLGQAGESLGMDRQLRTSTAKRRVHSLFRQGCWLYELIPTMPEQRLRPLIEKYAELLNQNTLLY
;
A
#
# COMPACT_ATOMS: atom_id res chain seq x y z
N MET A 1 4.29 0.78 6.14
CA MET A 1 5.52 1.60 6.34
C MET A 1 5.85 2.32 5.03
N PRO A 2 6.18 3.61 5.02
CA PRO A 2 6.72 4.28 3.84
C PRO A 2 8.09 3.68 3.46
N LEU A 3 8.27 3.37 2.19
CA LEU A 3 9.53 2.84 1.66
C LEU A 3 10.33 3.95 0.96
N ILE A 4 9.68 4.74 0.14
CA ILE A 4 10.22 5.91 -0.53
C ILE A 4 9.28 7.09 -0.27
N TRP A 5 9.83 8.24 0.00
CA TRP A 5 9.08 9.48 0.15
C TRP A 5 9.93 10.68 -0.29
N LEU A 6 9.26 11.77 -0.55
CA LEU A 6 9.84 13.07 -0.83
C LEU A 6 8.95 14.12 -0.16
N THR A 7 9.54 14.95 0.67
CA THR A 7 8.84 16.09 1.28
C THR A 7 9.18 17.35 0.52
N VAL A 8 8.16 18.05 0.08
CA VAL A 8 8.28 19.33 -0.65
C VAL A 8 7.34 20.35 -0.04
N ASP A 9 7.61 21.62 -0.27
CA ASP A 9 6.70 22.68 0.13
C ASP A 9 5.43 22.68 -0.70
N LYS A 10 4.33 23.14 -0.09
CA LYS A 10 3.03 23.15 -0.76
C LYS A 10 3.03 23.98 -2.05
N ASP A 11 3.79 25.07 -2.06
CA ASP A 11 3.88 25.95 -3.22
C ASP A 11 4.71 25.32 -4.35
N GLU A 12 5.78 24.59 -4.02
CA GLU A 12 6.57 23.81 -4.98
C GLU A 12 5.76 22.64 -5.57
N LEU A 13 4.93 22.00 -4.76
CA LEU A 13 4.08 20.89 -5.22
C LEU A 13 3.03 21.35 -6.24
N LYS A 14 2.65 22.64 -6.22
CA LYS A 14 1.66 23.19 -7.11
C LYS A 14 2.21 23.19 -8.55
N ASN A 15 1.53 22.47 -9.44
CA ASN A 15 1.88 22.25 -10.85
C ASN A 15 3.07 21.31 -11.14
N GLN A 16 3.77 20.78 -10.12
CA GLN A 16 4.91 19.87 -10.29
C GLN A 16 4.68 18.49 -9.61
N ARG A 17 3.44 18.23 -9.25
CA ARG A 17 3.10 17.00 -8.52
C ARG A 17 3.54 15.74 -9.26
N ASN A 18 3.31 15.66 -10.56
CA ASN A 18 3.68 14.50 -11.37
C ASN A 18 5.20 14.30 -11.40
N ASP A 19 5.97 15.39 -11.50
CA ASP A 19 7.45 15.33 -11.52
C ASP A 19 7.99 14.73 -10.21
N PHE A 20 7.41 15.11 -9.07
CA PHE A 20 7.78 14.55 -7.77
C PHE A 20 7.33 13.08 -7.60
N GLU A 21 6.17 12.71 -8.14
CA GLU A 21 5.71 11.33 -8.18
C GLU A 21 6.65 10.46 -9.03
N ASP A 22 7.04 10.95 -10.22
CA ASP A 22 8.00 10.29 -11.11
C ASP A 22 9.39 10.17 -10.47
N ALA A 23 9.85 11.20 -9.76
CA ALA A 23 11.10 11.15 -9.01
C ALA A 23 11.08 10.04 -7.92
N CYS A 24 9.97 9.90 -7.20
CA CYS A 24 9.79 8.82 -6.22
C CYS A 24 9.83 7.44 -6.88
N LEU A 25 9.18 7.27 -8.04
CA LEU A 25 9.15 5.99 -8.77
C LEU A 25 10.52 5.64 -9.34
N ASN A 26 11.25 6.63 -9.90
CA ASN A 26 12.63 6.45 -10.36
C ASN A 26 13.54 6.01 -9.19
N ARG A 27 13.40 6.67 -8.04
CA ARG A 27 14.19 6.31 -6.84
C ARG A 27 13.85 4.92 -6.34
N LEU A 28 12.55 4.54 -6.38
CA LEU A 28 12.13 3.18 -6.07
C LEU A 28 12.84 2.18 -7.00
N LYS A 29 12.80 2.41 -8.31
CA LYS A 29 13.47 1.54 -9.31
C LYS A 29 14.96 1.40 -9.03
N ALA A 30 15.66 2.49 -8.73
CA ALA A 30 17.09 2.49 -8.45
C ALA A 30 17.48 1.79 -7.14
N THR A 31 16.53 1.67 -6.19
CA THR A 31 16.78 1.06 -4.88
C THR A 31 16.48 -0.44 -4.86
N LEU A 32 15.65 -0.91 -5.78
CA LEU A 32 15.24 -2.31 -5.82
C LEU A 32 16.35 -3.22 -6.35
N PRO A 33 16.47 -4.44 -5.82
CA PRO A 33 17.37 -5.46 -6.38
C PRO A 33 17.04 -5.73 -7.85
N GLU A 34 18.06 -6.13 -8.60
CA GLU A 34 17.89 -6.56 -9.98
C GLU A 34 16.90 -7.76 -10.05
N GLY A 35 15.99 -7.72 -11.02
CA GLY A 35 14.95 -8.74 -11.18
C GLY A 35 13.76 -8.64 -10.22
N ALA A 36 13.71 -7.66 -9.33
CA ALA A 36 12.58 -7.47 -8.43
C ALA A 36 11.27 -7.23 -9.21
N SER A 37 10.26 -8.06 -8.95
CA SER A 37 8.93 -7.94 -9.56
C SER A 37 8.06 -7.01 -8.74
N VAL A 38 7.72 -5.85 -9.30
CA VAL A 38 6.92 -4.81 -8.64
C VAL A 38 5.59 -4.63 -9.31
N THR A 39 4.53 -4.49 -8.51
CA THR A 39 3.20 -4.09 -8.97
C THR A 39 2.74 -2.85 -8.20
N ILE A 40 2.56 -1.76 -8.89
CA ILE A 40 2.08 -0.49 -8.32
C ILE A 40 0.56 -0.54 -8.17
N LEU A 41 0.07 -0.26 -6.98
CA LEU A 41 -1.35 -0.16 -6.67
C LEU A 41 -1.70 1.29 -6.37
N ALA A 42 -2.57 1.90 -7.16
CA ALA A 42 -2.93 3.30 -6.97
C ALA A 42 -4.45 3.53 -7.11
N ASP A 43 -4.93 4.59 -6.48
CA ASP A 43 -6.35 4.94 -6.55
C ASP A 43 -6.68 5.78 -7.81
N ARG A 44 -7.96 6.17 -7.92
CA ARG A 44 -8.47 6.93 -9.08
C ARG A 44 -7.85 8.32 -9.27
N GLY A 45 -7.12 8.83 -8.28
CA GLY A 45 -6.38 10.08 -8.39
C GLY A 45 -5.13 9.95 -9.27
N PHE A 46 -4.67 8.72 -9.48
CA PHE A 46 -3.49 8.36 -10.27
C PHE A 46 -3.84 7.72 -11.63
N GLY A 47 -5.11 7.76 -12.03
CA GLY A 47 -5.58 7.16 -13.30
C GLY A 47 -5.24 8.04 -14.51
N ASP A 48 -3.96 8.34 -14.73
CA ASP A 48 -3.43 9.13 -15.85
C ASP A 48 -2.68 8.22 -16.84
N VAL A 49 -2.91 8.44 -18.13
CA VAL A 49 -2.24 7.71 -19.23
C VAL A 49 -0.72 7.86 -19.15
N LYS A 50 -0.22 9.07 -18.85
CA LYS A 50 1.22 9.33 -18.72
C LYS A 50 1.86 8.47 -17.63
N LEU A 51 1.17 8.30 -16.50
CA LEU A 51 1.65 7.44 -15.42
C LEU A 51 1.72 5.96 -15.88
N PHE A 52 0.75 5.47 -16.66
CA PHE A 52 0.80 4.08 -17.16
C PHE A 52 2.03 3.86 -18.04
N GLU A 53 2.30 4.78 -18.98
CA GLU A 53 3.48 4.75 -19.84
C GLU A 53 4.77 4.79 -19.04
N PHE A 54 4.82 5.65 -18.05
CA PHE A 54 5.98 5.80 -17.19
C PHE A 54 6.25 4.53 -16.36
N LEU A 55 5.23 3.93 -15.76
CA LEU A 55 5.37 2.67 -15.03
C LEU A 55 5.86 1.53 -15.92
N GLU A 56 5.35 1.43 -17.13
CA GLU A 56 5.81 0.43 -18.10
C GLU A 56 7.26 0.66 -18.53
N SER A 57 7.69 1.92 -18.72
CA SER A 57 9.08 2.25 -19.02
C SER A 57 10.05 1.86 -17.91
N LEU A 58 9.59 1.87 -16.65
CA LEU A 58 10.35 1.38 -15.50
C LEU A 58 10.32 -0.15 -15.34
N GLY A 59 9.54 -0.86 -16.16
CA GLY A 59 9.32 -2.29 -16.04
C GLY A 59 8.43 -2.67 -14.86
N PHE A 60 7.63 -1.77 -14.34
CA PHE A 60 6.67 -2.02 -13.27
C PHE A 60 5.32 -2.46 -13.82
N ARG A 61 4.74 -3.47 -13.18
CA ARG A 61 3.32 -3.79 -13.36
C ARG A 61 2.48 -2.82 -12.56
N TYR A 62 1.22 -2.66 -12.94
CA TYR A 62 0.29 -1.84 -12.18
C TYR A 62 -1.12 -2.43 -12.14
N VAL A 63 -1.85 -2.08 -11.06
CA VAL A 63 -3.30 -2.17 -10.96
C VAL A 63 -3.79 -0.84 -10.40
N ILE A 64 -4.36 -0.01 -11.25
CA ILE A 64 -4.77 1.36 -10.92
C ILE A 64 -6.28 1.51 -11.13
N ARG A 65 -6.96 2.08 -10.14
CA ARG A 65 -8.37 2.41 -10.28
C ARG A 65 -8.54 3.64 -11.16
N ILE A 66 -9.39 3.55 -12.17
CA ILE A 66 -9.78 4.67 -13.02
C ILE A 66 -11.17 5.18 -12.65
N ARG A 67 -11.54 6.36 -13.15
CA ARG A 67 -12.87 6.94 -12.95
C ARG A 67 -13.90 6.24 -13.82
N GLY A 68 -15.14 6.13 -13.34
CA GLY A 68 -16.21 5.47 -14.08
C GLY A 68 -16.70 6.20 -15.33
N ASN A 69 -16.40 7.49 -15.46
CA ASN A 69 -16.71 8.32 -16.62
C ASN A 69 -15.66 8.30 -17.74
N ILE A 70 -14.65 7.43 -17.65
CA ILE A 70 -13.67 7.22 -18.70
C ILE A 70 -14.31 6.33 -19.78
N HIS A 71 -14.18 6.74 -21.05
CA HIS A 71 -14.55 5.90 -22.19
C HIS A 71 -13.58 4.74 -22.33
N VAL A 72 -14.13 3.56 -22.53
CA VAL A 72 -13.39 2.31 -22.69
C VAL A 72 -13.87 1.62 -23.95
N ARG A 73 -12.93 1.29 -24.83
CA ARG A 73 -13.16 0.48 -26.03
C ARG A 73 -12.66 -0.93 -25.76
N ALA A 74 -13.53 -1.90 -25.92
CA ALA A 74 -13.18 -3.31 -25.84
C ALA A 74 -12.55 -3.82 -27.15
N ALA A 75 -11.92 -4.98 -27.12
CA ALA A 75 -11.26 -5.56 -28.29
C ALA A 75 -12.20 -5.84 -29.49
N ASP A 76 -13.50 -6.03 -29.24
CA ASP A 76 -14.53 -6.16 -30.26
C ASP A 76 -14.98 -4.82 -30.92
N GLY A 77 -14.40 -3.71 -30.45
CA GLY A 77 -14.69 -2.35 -30.93
C GLY A 77 -15.82 -1.65 -30.15
N GLU A 78 -16.51 -2.34 -29.26
CA GLU A 78 -17.57 -1.72 -28.47
C GLU A 78 -17.00 -0.65 -27.50
N THR A 79 -17.58 0.56 -27.52
CA THR A 79 -17.13 1.66 -26.67
C THR A 79 -18.25 2.08 -25.70
N ARG A 80 -17.95 2.06 -24.40
CA ARG A 80 -18.85 2.50 -23.32
C ARG A 80 -18.07 3.25 -22.24
N LEU A 81 -18.76 3.90 -21.32
CA LEU A 81 -18.13 4.38 -20.08
C LEU A 81 -17.72 3.18 -19.23
N ALA A 82 -16.63 3.34 -18.47
CA ALA A 82 -16.14 2.28 -17.55
C ALA A 82 -17.24 1.83 -16.57
N ALA A 83 -18.12 2.75 -16.15
CA ALA A 83 -19.25 2.45 -15.28
C ALA A 83 -20.26 1.48 -15.91
N ASP A 84 -20.45 1.54 -17.24
CA ASP A 84 -21.43 0.72 -17.98
C ASP A 84 -20.93 -0.72 -18.23
N TRP A 85 -19.64 -0.95 -18.00
CA TRP A 85 -19.05 -2.27 -18.09
C TRP A 85 -19.21 -3.10 -16.80
N VAL A 86 -19.78 -2.52 -15.74
CA VAL A 86 -20.04 -3.27 -14.50
C VAL A 86 -21.07 -4.35 -14.72
N GLY A 87 -20.68 -5.60 -14.46
CA GLY A 87 -21.57 -6.76 -14.63
C GLY A 87 -22.75 -6.76 -13.66
N LYS A 88 -23.90 -7.28 -14.10
CA LYS A 88 -25.05 -7.52 -13.24
C LYS A 88 -24.71 -8.63 -12.21
N GLY A 89 -25.24 -8.51 -10.98
CA GLY A 89 -25.08 -9.55 -9.96
C GLY A 89 -23.73 -9.53 -9.21
N GLY A 90 -22.94 -8.45 -9.33
CA GLY A 90 -21.73 -8.24 -8.51
C GLY A 90 -20.49 -9.03 -8.96
N ARG A 91 -20.57 -9.76 -10.07
CA ARG A 91 -19.40 -10.46 -10.64
C ARG A 91 -18.46 -9.49 -11.33
N ALA A 92 -17.17 -9.72 -11.20
CA ALA A 92 -16.15 -8.95 -11.90
C ALA A 92 -16.22 -9.27 -13.41
N ARG A 93 -16.31 -8.24 -14.25
CA ARG A 93 -16.21 -8.33 -15.70
C ARG A 93 -14.82 -7.88 -16.10
N LYS A 94 -14.13 -8.69 -16.89
CA LYS A 94 -12.80 -8.40 -17.41
C LYS A 94 -12.86 -8.17 -18.92
N LEU A 95 -12.29 -7.07 -19.37
CA LEU A 95 -12.00 -6.77 -20.76
C LEU A 95 -10.49 -6.91 -20.96
N ARG A 96 -10.05 -7.74 -21.89
CA ARG A 96 -8.64 -7.85 -22.29
C ARG A 96 -8.34 -6.81 -23.36
N ASP A 97 -7.10 -6.34 -23.39
CA ASP A 97 -6.58 -5.44 -24.42
C ASP A 97 -7.52 -4.24 -24.66
N ALA A 98 -8.04 -3.67 -23.55
CA ALA A 98 -8.96 -2.55 -23.60
C ALA A 98 -8.22 -1.25 -23.88
N GLU A 99 -8.83 -0.38 -24.69
CA GLU A 99 -8.35 0.98 -24.93
C GLU A 99 -9.07 1.96 -23.99
N LEU A 100 -8.30 2.82 -23.34
CA LEU A 100 -8.81 3.84 -22.43
C LEU A 100 -8.70 5.21 -23.05
N THR A 101 -9.73 6.04 -22.84
CA THR A 101 -9.79 7.47 -23.19
C THR A 101 -9.76 7.78 -24.69
N ALA A 102 -9.85 9.08 -25.03
CA ALA A 102 -9.65 9.57 -26.40
C ALA A 102 -8.20 9.36 -26.92
N ALA A 103 -7.25 9.11 -26.01
CA ALA A 103 -5.86 8.82 -26.37
C ALA A 103 -5.64 7.36 -26.81
N HIS A 104 -6.69 6.53 -26.81
CA HIS A 104 -6.63 5.11 -27.21
C HIS A 104 -5.52 4.31 -26.48
N ARG A 105 -5.28 4.66 -25.21
CA ARG A 105 -4.25 3.97 -24.43
C ARG A 105 -4.63 2.52 -24.17
N GLN A 106 -3.88 1.61 -24.71
CA GLN A 106 -4.04 0.17 -24.48
C GLN A 106 -3.58 -0.20 -23.05
N VAL A 107 -4.37 -1.04 -22.39
CA VAL A 107 -4.03 -1.68 -21.09
C VAL A 107 -4.23 -3.18 -21.24
N GLY A 108 -3.43 -3.99 -20.55
CA GLY A 108 -3.53 -5.45 -20.62
C GLY A 108 -4.90 -5.98 -20.20
N ALA A 109 -5.53 -5.35 -19.20
CA ALA A 109 -6.92 -5.63 -18.83
C ALA A 109 -7.60 -4.44 -18.16
N LEU A 110 -8.92 -4.33 -18.34
CA LEU A 110 -9.79 -3.56 -17.47
C LEU A 110 -10.73 -4.50 -16.72
N VAL A 111 -10.80 -4.39 -15.39
CA VAL A 111 -11.73 -5.16 -14.55
C VAL A 111 -12.73 -4.21 -13.92
N CYS A 112 -14.02 -4.40 -14.22
CA CYS A 112 -15.13 -3.65 -13.64
C CYS A 112 -15.91 -4.53 -12.67
N VAL A 113 -16.04 -4.10 -11.41
CA VAL A 113 -16.70 -4.89 -10.36
C VAL A 113 -17.46 -4.01 -9.37
N LYS A 114 -18.65 -4.47 -8.99
CA LYS A 114 -19.40 -3.95 -7.84
C LYS A 114 -19.99 -5.11 -7.06
N ALA A 115 -19.19 -5.70 -6.17
CA ALA A 115 -19.64 -6.79 -5.32
C ALA A 115 -20.57 -6.31 -4.20
N ARG A 116 -21.31 -7.23 -3.60
CA ARG A 116 -22.19 -6.93 -2.45
C ARG A 116 -21.38 -6.29 -1.32
N GLY A 117 -21.86 -5.17 -0.78
CA GLY A 117 -21.20 -4.43 0.29
C GLY A 117 -20.21 -3.36 -0.18
N MET A 118 -19.87 -3.30 -1.46
CA MET A 118 -19.04 -2.20 -1.98
C MET A 118 -19.86 -0.91 -2.11
N LYS A 119 -19.35 0.19 -1.55
CA LYS A 119 -19.95 1.53 -1.68
C LYS A 119 -19.98 1.99 -3.13
N GLU A 120 -18.87 1.80 -3.84
CA GLU A 120 -18.69 2.22 -5.22
C GLU A 120 -18.14 1.06 -6.06
N ALA A 121 -18.43 1.09 -7.36
CA ALA A 121 -17.81 0.18 -8.31
C ALA A 121 -16.29 0.46 -8.44
N TRP A 122 -15.51 -0.58 -8.67
CA TRP A 122 -14.11 -0.46 -9.05
C TRP A 122 -13.96 -0.71 -10.54
N HIS A 123 -13.20 0.15 -11.18
CA HIS A 123 -12.77 0.05 -12.57
C HIS A 123 -11.24 0.03 -12.53
N LEU A 124 -10.66 -1.16 -12.70
CA LEU A 124 -9.25 -1.42 -12.44
C LEU A 124 -8.52 -1.65 -13.77
N ALA A 125 -7.69 -0.69 -14.16
CA ALA A 125 -6.75 -0.87 -15.26
C ALA A 125 -5.53 -1.65 -14.76
N ALA A 126 -5.17 -2.71 -15.46
CA ALA A 126 -4.01 -3.55 -15.15
C ALA A 126 -3.11 -3.70 -16.36
N SER A 127 -1.79 -3.65 -16.14
CA SER A 127 -0.79 -3.87 -17.22
C SER A 127 -0.74 -5.32 -17.68
N ASP A 128 -1.01 -6.27 -16.76
CA ASP A 128 -0.97 -7.70 -17.06
C ASP A 128 -2.37 -8.23 -17.43
N GLY A 129 -2.58 -8.46 -18.72
CA GLY A 129 -3.79 -9.04 -19.28
C GLY A 129 -3.97 -10.53 -19.01
N ALA A 130 -2.94 -11.26 -18.56
CA ALA A 130 -3.03 -12.70 -18.29
C ALA A 130 -3.69 -12.96 -16.92
N LEU A 131 -3.54 -12.07 -15.94
CA LEU A 131 -4.07 -12.26 -14.60
C LEU A 131 -5.59 -12.45 -14.59
N PRO A 132 -6.12 -13.41 -13.82
CA PRO A 132 -7.57 -13.55 -13.59
C PRO A 132 -8.18 -12.29 -12.99
N ALA A 133 -9.46 -11.99 -13.29
CA ALA A 133 -10.17 -10.84 -12.71
C ALA A 133 -10.18 -10.86 -11.17
N SER A 134 -10.34 -12.03 -10.58
CA SER A 134 -10.31 -12.21 -9.11
C SER A 134 -8.96 -11.83 -8.50
N GLU A 135 -7.87 -12.13 -9.19
CA GLU A 135 -6.52 -11.78 -8.74
C GLU A 135 -6.25 -10.28 -8.85
N ILE A 136 -6.65 -9.64 -9.95
CA ILE A 136 -6.57 -8.17 -10.10
C ILE A 136 -7.34 -7.47 -9.00
N VAL A 137 -8.56 -7.94 -8.68
CA VAL A 137 -9.36 -7.40 -7.57
C VAL A 137 -8.69 -7.63 -6.21
N ALA A 138 -8.12 -8.82 -5.99
CA ALA A 138 -7.41 -9.14 -4.75
C ALA A 138 -6.12 -8.33 -4.58
N LEU A 139 -5.37 -8.10 -5.66
CA LEU A 139 -4.21 -7.22 -5.67
C LEU A 139 -4.62 -5.80 -5.28
N TYR A 140 -5.63 -5.23 -5.95
CA TYR A 140 -6.08 -3.88 -5.66
C TYR A 140 -6.60 -3.74 -4.22
N ALA A 141 -7.25 -4.76 -3.68
CA ALA A 141 -7.71 -4.76 -2.29
C ALA A 141 -6.56 -4.57 -1.29
N LYS A 142 -5.34 -5.01 -1.60
CA LYS A 142 -4.15 -4.78 -0.76
C LYS A 142 -3.81 -3.30 -0.60
N ARG A 143 -4.27 -2.41 -1.50
CA ARG A 143 -4.08 -0.96 -1.38
C ARG A 143 -4.60 -0.41 -0.04
N TRP A 144 -5.67 -0.99 0.50
CA TRP A 144 -6.23 -0.58 1.80
C TRP A 144 -5.27 -0.73 2.97
N THR A 145 -4.19 -1.50 2.82
CA THR A 145 -3.15 -1.63 3.87
C THR A 145 -2.37 -0.34 4.08
N ILE A 146 -2.46 0.64 3.17
CA ILE A 146 -1.82 1.95 3.35
C ILE A 146 -2.51 2.79 4.42
N GLU A 147 -3.84 2.62 4.62
CA GLU A 147 -4.61 3.40 5.59
C GLU A 147 -4.19 3.12 7.04
N PRO A 148 -4.08 1.84 7.49
CA PRO A 148 -3.45 1.53 8.76
C PRO A 148 -2.03 2.09 8.90
N SER A 149 -1.21 2.02 7.85
CA SER A 149 0.15 2.58 7.88
C SER A 149 0.16 4.10 8.07
N PHE A 150 -0.76 4.82 7.44
CA PHE A 150 -0.91 6.26 7.69
C PHE A 150 -1.37 6.55 9.11
N ARG A 151 -2.26 5.75 9.67
CA ARG A 151 -2.67 5.87 11.06
C ARG A 151 -1.50 5.60 12.00
N ASP A 152 -0.76 4.52 11.80
CA ASP A 152 0.41 4.18 12.60
C ASP A 152 1.48 5.28 12.57
N THR A 153 1.56 6.05 11.48
CA THR A 153 2.47 7.19 11.34
C THR A 153 1.92 8.48 11.95
N LYS A 154 0.65 8.81 11.68
CA LYS A 154 0.09 10.15 11.92
C LYS A 154 -0.68 10.30 13.22
N ASP A 155 -1.38 9.25 13.67
CA ASP A 155 -2.29 9.33 14.80
C ASP A 155 -1.53 9.55 16.11
N LEU A 156 -1.97 10.54 16.91
CA LEU A 156 -1.34 10.86 18.20
C LEU A 156 -1.56 9.77 19.23
N ARG A 157 -2.74 9.16 19.24
CA ARG A 157 -3.16 8.21 20.28
C ARG A 157 -2.75 6.78 19.97
N PHE A 158 -2.78 6.39 18.70
CA PHE A 158 -2.59 5.01 18.27
C PHE A 158 -1.38 4.81 17.35
N GLY A 159 -0.67 5.87 17.03
CA GLY A 159 0.47 5.89 16.13
C GLY A 159 1.63 6.71 16.71
N MET A 160 2.47 7.21 15.81
CA MET A 160 3.67 7.98 16.15
C MET A 160 3.40 9.50 16.30
N GLY A 161 2.16 9.97 16.14
CA GLY A 161 1.77 11.36 16.38
C GLY A 161 2.30 12.39 15.40
N LEU A 162 2.71 11.97 14.18
CA LEU A 162 3.35 12.87 13.21
C LEU A 162 2.45 14.04 12.77
N SER A 163 1.12 13.89 12.87
CA SER A 163 0.15 14.96 12.55
C SER A 163 0.22 16.15 13.48
N GLU A 164 0.68 15.97 14.72
CA GLU A 164 0.74 17.04 15.72
C GLU A 164 2.02 17.89 15.60
N LEU A 165 2.97 17.46 14.78
CA LEU A 165 4.24 18.14 14.65
C LEU A 165 4.15 19.23 13.58
N ARG A 166 4.40 20.47 14.00
CA ARG A 166 4.42 21.66 13.13
C ARG A 166 5.83 21.90 12.60
N ILE A 167 6.27 21.08 11.63
CA ILE A 167 7.58 21.20 11.00
C ILE A 167 7.38 21.81 9.62
N GLY A 168 7.84 23.05 9.44
CA GLY A 168 7.81 23.76 8.15
C GLY A 168 8.92 23.32 7.19
N ASP A 169 10.11 23.02 7.72
CA ASP A 169 11.28 22.65 6.93
C ASP A 169 11.17 21.24 6.34
N PRO A 170 11.21 21.08 4.99
CA PRO A 170 11.08 19.77 4.32
C PRO A 170 12.17 18.77 4.72
N GLN A 171 13.42 19.21 4.88
CA GLN A 171 14.54 18.32 5.22
C GLN A 171 14.43 17.80 6.65
N ARG A 172 13.94 18.60 7.59
CA ARG A 172 13.65 18.16 8.95
C ARG A 172 12.51 17.15 8.95
N ARG A 173 11.50 17.38 8.12
CA ARG A 173 10.37 16.47 7.97
C ARG A 173 10.81 15.12 7.38
N ASP A 174 11.70 15.11 6.39
CA ASP A 174 12.26 13.88 5.81
C ASP A 174 13.06 13.08 6.84
N ARG A 175 13.90 13.75 7.64
CA ARG A 175 14.65 13.08 8.72
C ARG A 175 13.72 12.47 9.77
N LEU A 176 12.66 13.19 10.13
CA LEU A 176 11.67 12.67 11.08
C LEU A 176 10.88 11.50 10.50
N LEU A 177 10.52 11.53 9.21
CA LEU A 177 9.90 10.40 8.52
C LEU A 177 10.83 9.18 8.50
N LEU A 178 12.14 9.36 8.34
CA LEU A 178 13.12 8.28 8.41
C LEU A 178 13.13 7.63 9.81
N LEU A 179 13.25 8.45 10.87
CA LEU A 179 13.20 7.94 12.25
C LEU A 179 11.88 7.22 12.54
N ASN A 180 10.78 7.79 12.07
CA ASN A 180 9.44 7.20 12.20
C ASN A 180 9.36 5.85 11.46
N ALA A 181 9.87 5.76 10.23
CA ALA A 181 9.90 4.52 9.47
C ALA A 181 10.70 3.42 10.17
N LEU A 182 11.89 3.76 10.69
CA LEU A 182 12.71 2.82 11.47
C LEU A 182 11.98 2.36 12.74
N ALA A 183 11.40 3.28 13.50
CA ALA A 183 10.63 2.94 14.70
C ALA A 183 9.45 2.01 14.39
N ILE A 184 8.71 2.27 13.29
CA ILE A 184 7.59 1.41 12.87
C ILE A 184 8.09 0.00 12.50
N VAL A 185 9.24 -0.13 11.83
CA VAL A 185 9.83 -1.45 11.51
C VAL A 185 10.17 -2.19 12.80
N LEU A 186 10.94 -1.56 13.69
CA LEU A 186 11.38 -2.19 14.94
C LEU A 186 10.19 -2.61 15.82
N LEU A 187 9.22 -1.72 16.01
CA LEU A 187 8.02 -2.02 16.80
C LEU A 187 7.14 -3.08 16.13
N THR A 188 7.01 -3.08 14.81
CA THR A 188 6.26 -4.12 14.09
C THR A 188 6.92 -5.48 14.26
N THR A 189 8.25 -5.55 14.16
CA THR A 189 9.03 -6.78 14.37
C THR A 189 8.93 -7.26 15.82
N LEU A 190 8.94 -6.34 16.80
CA LEU A 190 8.72 -6.68 18.20
C LEU A 190 7.32 -7.26 18.44
N GLY A 191 6.30 -6.65 17.83
CA GLY A 191 4.92 -7.17 17.86
C GLY A 191 4.80 -8.55 17.21
N GLN A 192 5.51 -8.80 16.12
CA GLN A 192 5.57 -10.10 15.46
C GLN A 192 6.24 -11.15 16.36
N ALA A 193 7.34 -10.79 17.02
CA ALA A 193 8.00 -11.65 17.99
C ALA A 193 7.04 -12.02 19.14
N GLY A 194 6.38 -11.03 19.72
CA GLY A 194 5.41 -11.26 20.80
C GLY A 194 4.21 -12.11 20.37
N GLU A 195 3.67 -11.88 19.16
CA GLU A 195 2.56 -12.69 18.63
C GLU A 195 2.99 -14.15 18.41
N SER A 196 4.21 -14.40 17.89
CA SER A 196 4.72 -15.76 17.71
C SER A 196 4.90 -16.54 19.02
N LEU A 197 5.09 -15.82 20.13
CA LEU A 197 5.17 -16.37 21.49
C LEU A 197 3.81 -16.40 22.21
N GLY A 198 2.72 -16.03 21.53
CA GLY A 198 1.37 -16.02 22.09
C GLY A 198 1.10 -14.88 23.09
N MET A 199 1.96 -13.85 23.16
CA MET A 199 1.79 -12.71 24.05
C MET A 199 0.61 -11.82 23.66
N ASP A 200 0.18 -11.85 22.39
CA ASP A 200 -1.00 -11.16 21.87
C ASP A 200 -2.29 -11.55 22.59
N ARG A 201 -2.36 -12.74 23.19
CA ARG A 201 -3.54 -13.22 23.92
C ARG A 201 -3.91 -12.32 25.09
N GLN A 202 -2.94 -11.65 25.71
CA GLN A 202 -3.15 -10.72 26.81
C GLN A 202 -3.66 -9.34 26.34
N LEU A 203 -3.53 -9.06 25.05
CA LEU A 203 -3.89 -7.78 24.43
C LEU A 203 -5.26 -7.81 23.75
N ARG A 204 -5.96 -8.95 23.80
CA ARG A 204 -7.27 -9.14 23.18
C ARG A 204 -8.28 -9.81 24.13
N THR A 205 -9.55 -9.62 23.83
CA THR A 205 -10.62 -10.33 24.54
C THR A 205 -10.57 -11.82 24.25
N SER A 206 -10.96 -12.66 25.22
CA SER A 206 -11.01 -14.14 25.07
C SER A 206 -11.88 -14.63 23.92
N THR A 207 -12.86 -13.83 23.51
CA THR A 207 -13.80 -14.13 22.41
C THR A 207 -13.25 -13.79 21.02
N ALA A 208 -12.16 -13.05 20.92
CA ALA A 208 -11.59 -12.64 19.64
C ALA A 208 -10.90 -13.83 18.93
N LYS A 209 -11.49 -14.29 17.82
CA LYS A 209 -10.95 -15.39 16.99
C LYS A 209 -9.86 -14.95 16.00
N ARG A 210 -9.68 -13.64 15.77
CA ARG A 210 -8.73 -13.08 14.82
C ARG A 210 -7.89 -12.00 15.50
N ARG A 211 -6.78 -11.62 14.87
CA ARG A 211 -5.96 -10.49 15.29
C ARG A 211 -6.83 -9.22 15.38
N VAL A 212 -6.80 -8.56 16.53
CA VAL A 212 -7.58 -7.33 16.81
C VAL A 212 -6.71 -6.09 16.60
N HIS A 213 -5.41 -6.19 16.91
CA HIS A 213 -4.47 -5.07 16.85
C HIS A 213 -3.40 -5.31 15.80
N SER A 214 -2.91 -4.25 15.14
CA SER A 214 -1.78 -4.33 14.23
C SER A 214 -0.53 -4.81 14.98
N LEU A 215 0.42 -5.43 14.26
CA LEU A 215 1.70 -5.84 14.86
C LEU A 215 2.44 -4.63 15.43
N PHE A 216 2.39 -3.48 14.74
CA PHE A 216 2.94 -2.23 15.25
C PHE A 216 2.36 -1.85 16.63
N ARG A 217 1.03 -1.89 16.79
CA ARG A 217 0.39 -1.55 18.05
C ARG A 217 0.74 -2.55 19.16
N GLN A 218 0.80 -3.83 18.84
CA GLN A 218 1.27 -4.87 19.77
C GLN A 218 2.72 -4.59 20.22
N GLY A 219 3.58 -4.20 19.26
CA GLY A 219 4.96 -3.83 19.54
C GLY A 219 5.08 -2.61 20.45
N CYS A 220 4.24 -1.58 20.28
CA CYS A 220 4.22 -0.43 21.17
C CYS A 220 3.93 -0.88 22.62
N TRP A 221 2.91 -1.70 22.83
CA TRP A 221 2.58 -2.19 24.18
C TRP A 221 3.67 -3.09 24.75
N LEU A 222 4.25 -3.98 23.97
CA LEU A 222 5.35 -4.81 24.42
C LEU A 222 6.56 -3.97 24.82
N TYR A 223 6.88 -2.94 24.03
CA TYR A 223 7.96 -2.00 24.32
C TYR A 223 7.73 -1.28 25.67
N GLU A 224 6.52 -0.80 25.92
CA GLU A 224 6.15 -0.19 27.21
C GLU A 224 6.28 -1.16 28.38
N LEU A 225 6.07 -2.47 28.17
CA LEU A 225 6.15 -3.50 29.20
C LEU A 225 7.59 -3.99 29.46
N ILE A 226 8.53 -3.82 28.54
CA ILE A 226 9.93 -4.30 28.67
C ILE A 226 10.55 -3.94 30.03
N PRO A 227 10.47 -2.68 30.55
CA PRO A 227 11.12 -2.31 31.79
C PRO A 227 10.63 -3.08 33.03
N THR A 228 9.42 -3.62 32.97
CA THR A 228 8.77 -4.33 34.10
C THR A 228 8.53 -5.81 33.80
N MET A 229 8.97 -6.28 32.64
CA MET A 229 8.74 -7.67 32.21
C MET A 229 9.67 -8.64 32.97
N PRO A 230 9.13 -9.72 33.56
CA PRO A 230 9.96 -10.75 34.15
C PRO A 230 10.93 -11.38 33.15
N GLU A 231 12.16 -11.67 33.58
CA GLU A 231 13.23 -12.20 32.70
C GLU A 231 12.80 -13.46 31.93
N GLN A 232 12.04 -14.33 32.55
CA GLN A 232 11.52 -15.56 31.95
C GLN A 232 10.67 -15.29 30.69
N ARG A 233 10.06 -14.11 30.60
CA ARG A 233 9.26 -13.68 29.43
C ARG A 233 10.07 -12.75 28.51
N LEU A 234 10.93 -11.93 29.09
CA LEU A 234 11.74 -10.97 28.34
C LEU A 234 12.76 -11.68 27.45
N ARG A 235 13.50 -12.65 28.01
CA ARG A 235 14.55 -13.36 27.28
C ARG A 235 14.03 -14.03 25.99
N PRO A 236 12.99 -14.86 25.97
CA PRO A 236 12.44 -15.42 24.73
C PRO A 236 11.94 -14.35 23.74
N LEU A 237 11.38 -13.24 24.25
CA LEU A 237 10.94 -12.14 23.41
C LEU A 237 12.10 -11.49 22.66
N ILE A 238 13.20 -11.18 23.36
CA ILE A 238 14.39 -10.55 22.76
C ILE A 238 15.10 -11.51 21.80
N GLU A 239 15.23 -12.80 22.16
CA GLU A 239 15.80 -13.82 21.28
C GLU A 239 15.00 -13.95 19.97
N LYS A 240 13.67 -14.03 20.06
CA LYS A 240 12.80 -14.11 18.88
C LYS A 240 12.81 -12.81 18.06
N TYR A 241 12.88 -11.68 18.72
CA TYR A 241 13.02 -10.38 18.06
C TYR A 241 14.34 -10.29 17.26
N ALA A 242 15.46 -10.68 17.85
CA ALA A 242 16.75 -10.71 17.18
C ALA A 242 16.77 -11.67 15.99
N GLU A 243 16.18 -12.87 16.14
CA GLU A 243 16.01 -13.83 15.03
C GLU A 243 15.26 -13.20 13.84
N LEU A 244 14.12 -12.54 14.09
CA LEU A 244 13.33 -11.90 13.05
C LEU A 244 14.04 -10.71 12.39
N LEU A 245 14.82 -9.95 13.14
CA LEU A 245 15.63 -8.87 12.57
C LEU A 245 16.69 -9.45 11.63
N ASN A 246 17.38 -10.51 12.03
CA ASN A 246 18.39 -11.16 11.19
C ASN A 246 17.79 -11.77 9.93
N GLN A 247 16.62 -12.41 10.02
CA GLN A 247 15.93 -12.96 8.84
C GLN A 247 15.55 -11.86 7.85
N ASN A 248 15.10 -10.71 8.34
CA ASN A 248 14.76 -9.57 7.48
C ASN A 248 16.01 -8.91 6.85
N THR A 249 17.18 -9.00 7.49
CA THR A 249 18.43 -8.45 6.96
C THR A 249 19.01 -9.35 5.86
N LEU A 250 18.73 -10.64 5.85
CA LEU A 250 19.20 -11.61 4.83
C LEU A 250 18.37 -11.58 3.54
N LEU A 251 17.29 -10.78 3.47
CA LEU A 251 16.46 -10.60 2.28
C LEU A 251 16.91 -9.41 1.41
N TYR A 252 18.00 -8.77 1.75
CA TYR A 252 18.68 -7.72 1.01
C TYR A 252 20.14 -8.13 0.77
#